data_6b12391ef6a14323627f6a03e6ad2553
#
_entry.id   6b12391ef6a14323627f6a03e6ad2553
#
_cell.length_a   1.000
_cell.length_b   1.000
_cell.length_c   1.000
_cell.angle_alpha   90.00
_cell.angle_beta   90.00
_cell.angle_gamma   90.00
#
_symmetry.space_group_name_H-M   'P 1'
#
loop_
_entity.id
_entity.type
_entity.pdbx_description
1 polymer ?
#
loop_
_entity_poly.entity_id
_entity_poly.type
_entity_poly.pdbx_seq_one_letter_code
_entity_poly.pdbx_strand_id
1 'polypeptide(L)'
;MTRRFAFEPTARETYLALRKDRESALYLAVKEVLGELLENPASRRLRQARYRPDTWAVRVRCRDVRWLVLWRPSDDDPDLIEVHYVGPAPGESGPP
;
A
#
# COMPACT_ATOMS: atom_id res chain seq x y z
N MET A 1 18.67 11.27 2.10
CA MET A 1 18.57 9.90 2.59
C MET A 1 17.46 9.18 1.86
N THR A 2 17.67 7.92 1.59
CA THR A 2 16.74 7.14 0.77
C THR A 2 15.83 6.30 1.67
N ARG A 3 14.52 6.50 1.53
CA ARG A 3 13.56 5.65 2.20
C ARG A 3 13.48 4.31 1.48
N ARG A 4 13.13 3.27 2.22
CA ARG A 4 13.01 1.93 1.66
C ARG A 4 11.84 1.20 2.30
N PHE A 5 11.42 0.13 1.64
CA PHE A 5 10.31 -0.69 2.12
C PHE A 5 10.78 -1.90 2.89
N ALA A 6 9.98 -2.30 3.88
CA ALA A 6 9.99 -3.63 4.43
C ALA A 6 8.59 -4.20 4.22
N PHE A 7 8.47 -5.17 3.31
CA PHE A 7 7.20 -5.82 3.02
C PHE A 7 7.01 -7.04 3.91
N GLU A 8 5.83 -7.21 4.44
CA GLU A 8 5.48 -8.50 5.00
C GLU A 8 5.41 -9.53 3.86
N PRO A 9 5.69 -10.82 4.13
CA PRO A 9 5.79 -11.83 3.08
C PRO A 9 4.58 -11.90 2.15
N THR A 10 3.38 -11.87 2.70
CA THR A 10 2.16 -11.93 1.88
C THR A 10 1.97 -10.68 1.04
N ALA A 11 2.27 -9.51 1.59
CA ALA A 11 2.19 -8.26 0.85
C ALA A 11 3.20 -8.25 -0.29
N ARG A 12 4.40 -8.76 -0.04
CA ARG A 12 5.43 -8.85 -1.06
C ARG A 12 5.00 -9.77 -2.20
N GLU A 13 4.47 -10.94 -1.88
CA GLU A 13 4.01 -11.88 -2.88
C GLU A 13 2.93 -11.29 -3.76
N THR A 14 1.97 -10.60 -3.16
CA THR A 14 0.90 -9.95 -3.91
C THR A 14 1.45 -8.88 -4.83
N TYR A 15 2.36 -8.05 -4.32
CA TYR A 15 2.96 -7.00 -5.15
C TYR A 15 3.76 -7.59 -6.31
N LEU A 16 4.55 -8.62 -6.06
CA LEU A 16 5.34 -9.27 -7.11
C LEU A 16 4.45 -9.91 -8.17
N ALA A 17 3.31 -10.47 -7.76
CA ALA A 17 2.34 -11.02 -8.71
C ALA A 17 1.76 -9.92 -9.61
N LEU A 18 1.43 -8.76 -9.04
CA LEU A 18 0.97 -7.61 -9.83
C LEU A 18 2.02 -7.15 -10.81
N ARG A 19 3.27 -7.14 -10.36
CA ARG A 19 4.38 -6.64 -11.16
C ARG A 19 4.65 -7.45 -12.41
N LYS A 20 4.15 -8.67 -12.49
CA LYS A 20 4.28 -9.49 -13.70
C LYS A 20 3.58 -8.85 -14.89
N ASP A 21 2.53 -8.07 -14.65
CA ASP A 21 1.86 -7.32 -15.71
C ASP A 21 2.09 -5.82 -15.47
N ARG A 22 3.19 -5.32 -15.97
CA ARG A 22 3.61 -3.94 -15.76
C ARG A 22 2.71 -2.92 -16.44
N GLU A 23 1.87 -3.35 -17.35
CA GLU A 23 0.95 -2.46 -18.05
C GLU A 23 -0.42 -2.44 -17.39
N SER A 24 -0.64 -3.30 -16.42
CA SER A 24 -1.90 -3.35 -15.68
C SER A 24 -2.19 -2.01 -15.01
N ALA A 25 -3.40 -1.51 -15.17
CA ALA A 25 -3.82 -0.29 -14.51
C ALA A 25 -3.76 -0.43 -12.99
N LEU A 26 -4.08 -1.62 -12.48
CA LEU A 26 -4.03 -1.89 -11.05
C LEU A 26 -2.58 -1.85 -10.53
N TYR A 27 -1.66 -2.48 -11.26
CA TYR A 27 -0.25 -2.41 -10.88
C TYR A 27 0.24 -0.96 -10.82
N LEU A 28 -0.09 -0.17 -11.84
CA LEU A 28 0.34 1.23 -11.89
C LEU A 28 -0.25 2.04 -10.76
N ALA A 29 -1.51 1.79 -10.40
CA ALA A 29 -2.15 2.48 -9.30
C ALA A 29 -1.51 2.14 -7.96
N VAL A 30 -1.20 0.87 -7.73
CA VAL A 30 -0.50 0.44 -6.51
C VAL A 30 0.91 1.01 -6.48
N LYS A 31 1.60 0.96 -7.60
CA LYS A 31 2.96 1.51 -7.71
C LYS A 31 2.99 2.99 -7.37
N GLU A 32 1.99 3.73 -7.82
CA GLU A 32 1.90 5.16 -7.53
C GLU A 32 1.78 5.42 -6.02
N VAL A 33 0.94 4.67 -5.33
CA VAL A 33 0.79 4.78 -3.88
C VAL A 33 2.11 4.46 -3.17
N LEU A 34 2.77 3.37 -3.57
CA LEU A 34 4.04 2.99 -2.97
C LEU A 34 5.11 4.04 -3.22
N GLY A 35 5.14 4.62 -4.43
CA GLY A 35 6.07 5.70 -4.73
C GLY A 35 5.86 6.92 -3.84
N GLU A 36 4.61 7.29 -3.62
CA GLU A 36 4.29 8.41 -2.75
C GLU A 36 4.68 8.13 -1.30
N LEU A 37 4.55 6.89 -0.85
CA LEU A 37 5.01 6.50 0.50
C LEU A 37 6.51 6.75 0.67
N LEU A 38 7.29 6.52 -0.36
CA LEU A 38 8.72 6.79 -0.28
C LEU A 38 9.03 8.28 -0.34
N GLU A 39 8.28 9.03 -1.11
CA GLU A 39 8.53 10.45 -1.30
C GLU A 39 8.00 11.31 -0.16
N ASN A 40 6.78 11.04 0.28
CA ASN A 40 6.12 11.86 1.29
C ASN A 40 5.17 11.05 2.16
N PRO A 41 5.70 10.27 3.10
CA PRO A 41 4.85 9.45 3.97
C PRO A 41 3.99 10.27 4.93
N ALA A 42 4.23 11.56 5.06
CA ALA A 42 3.41 12.43 5.90
C ALA A 42 2.19 12.98 5.15
N SER A 43 2.04 12.67 3.87
CA SER A 43 0.94 13.14 3.06
C SER A 43 -0.41 12.75 3.67
N ARG A 44 -1.37 13.68 3.65
CA ARG A 44 -2.72 13.42 4.14
C ARG A 44 -3.41 12.34 3.34
N ARG A 45 -3.12 12.26 2.05
CA ARG A 45 -3.68 11.23 1.18
C ARG A 45 -3.35 9.83 1.68
N LEU A 46 -2.14 9.66 2.21
CA LEU A 46 -1.66 8.36 2.70
C LEU A 46 -2.11 8.07 4.12
N ARG A 47 -2.64 9.05 4.84
CA ARG A 47 -3.04 8.93 6.24
C ARG A 47 -4.51 9.24 6.45
N GLN A 48 -5.34 8.93 5.46
CA GLN A 48 -6.77 9.22 5.54
C GLN A 48 -7.52 8.32 6.52
N ALA A 49 -7.09 7.08 6.66
CA ALA A 49 -7.77 6.14 7.52
C ALA A 49 -6.78 5.33 8.33
N ARG A 50 -7.17 5.00 9.55
CA ARG A 50 -6.40 4.10 10.39
C ARG A 50 -7.05 2.73 10.39
N TYR A 51 -6.26 1.71 10.12
CA TYR A 51 -6.70 0.34 10.24
C TYR A 51 -6.55 -0.15 11.68
N ARG A 52 -5.44 0.23 12.30
CA ARG A 52 -5.12 -0.03 13.71
C ARG A 52 -4.49 1.24 14.28
N PRO A 53 -4.30 1.33 15.59
CA PRO A 53 -3.72 2.54 16.18
C PRO A 53 -2.42 2.99 15.54
N ASP A 54 -1.63 2.05 15.04
CA ASP A 54 -0.32 2.35 14.46
C ASP A 54 -0.21 2.06 12.97
N THR A 55 -1.31 1.71 12.30
CA THR A 55 -1.28 1.31 10.89
C THR A 55 -2.26 2.15 10.08
N TRP A 56 -1.76 2.72 9.00
CA TRP A 56 -2.56 3.52 8.08
C TRP A 56 -3.07 2.67 6.93
N ALA A 57 -4.24 3.03 6.43
CA ALA A 57 -4.85 2.39 5.28
C ALA A 57 -4.96 3.40 4.14
N VAL A 58 -4.48 3.02 2.97
CA VAL A 58 -4.63 3.81 1.75
C VAL A 58 -5.45 3.01 0.76
N ARG A 59 -6.53 3.60 0.29
CA ARG A 59 -7.37 2.97 -0.71
C ARG A 59 -6.79 3.18 -2.09
N VAL A 60 -6.74 2.10 -2.86
CA VAL A 60 -6.31 2.14 -4.25
C VAL A 60 -7.54 1.83 -5.09
N ARG A 61 -7.93 2.77 -5.93
CA ARG A 61 -9.09 2.59 -6.81
C ARG A 61 -8.63 2.49 -8.25
N CYS A 62 -9.10 1.47 -8.92
CA CYS A 62 -8.81 1.26 -10.32
C CYS A 62 -10.06 0.67 -10.97
N ARG A 63 -10.83 1.50 -11.67
CA ARG A 63 -12.11 1.11 -12.26
C ARG A 63 -13.04 0.53 -11.20
N ASP A 64 -13.44 -0.75 -11.35
CA ASP A 64 -14.34 -1.41 -10.41
C ASP A 64 -13.60 -2.15 -9.32
N VAL A 65 -12.28 -2.12 -9.36
CA VAL A 65 -11.45 -2.84 -8.39
C VAL A 65 -11.07 -1.90 -7.26
N ARG A 66 -11.27 -2.36 -6.05
CA ARG A 66 -10.89 -1.62 -4.85
C ARG A 66 -9.85 -2.41 -4.09
N TRP A 67 -8.68 -1.82 -3.99
CA TRP A 67 -7.57 -2.42 -3.27
C TRP A 67 -7.16 -1.54 -2.11
N LEU A 68 -6.34 -2.11 -1.23
CA LEU A 68 -5.92 -1.45 -0.01
C LEU A 68 -4.44 -1.69 0.21
N VAL A 69 -3.75 -0.66 0.67
CA VAL A 69 -2.38 -0.78 1.15
C VAL A 69 -2.38 -0.40 2.62
N LEU A 70 -1.93 -1.33 3.47
CA LEU A 70 -1.74 -1.07 4.88
C LEU A 70 -0.27 -0.86 5.13
N TRP A 71 0.07 0.24 5.79
CA TRP A 71 1.45 0.60 6.00
C TRP A 71 1.64 1.34 7.32
N ARG A 72 2.89 1.39 7.76
CA ARG A 72 3.26 2.22 8.89
C ARG A 72 4.72 2.61 8.78
N PRO A 73 5.12 3.76 9.34
CA PRO A 73 6.55 4.05 9.48
C PRO A 73 7.13 3.13 10.55
N SER A 74 8.38 2.71 10.36
CA SER A 74 9.06 1.91 11.37
C SER A 74 9.35 2.76 12.61
N ASP A 75 9.21 2.16 13.78
CA ASP A 75 9.55 2.84 15.02
C ASP A 75 11.05 2.98 15.22
N ASP A 76 11.82 2.07 14.63
CA ASP A 76 13.26 2.00 14.83
C ASP A 76 14.07 2.71 13.75
N ASP A 77 13.49 2.92 12.60
CA ASP A 77 14.20 3.49 11.46
C ASP A 77 13.27 4.44 10.69
N PRO A 78 13.52 5.76 10.76
CA PRO A 78 12.63 6.73 10.12
C PRO A 78 12.61 6.64 8.58
N ASP A 79 13.60 5.97 7.99
CA ASP A 79 13.65 5.79 6.54
C ASP A 79 13.02 4.48 6.08
N LEU A 80 12.51 3.69 7.01
CA LEU A 80 11.91 2.40 6.68
C LEU A 80 10.39 2.48 6.73
N ILE A 81 9.75 2.12 5.61
CA ILE A 81 8.29 2.06 5.49
C ILE A 81 7.86 0.60 5.50
N GLU A 82 7.10 0.21 6.51
CA GLU A 82 6.60 -1.15 6.62
C GLU A 82 5.28 -1.28 5.86
N VAL A 83 5.22 -2.18 4.92
CA VAL A 83 4.00 -2.48 4.16
C VAL A 83 3.46 -3.81 4.65
N HIS A 84 2.31 -3.77 5.31
CA HIS A 84 1.72 -4.92 5.96
C HIS A 84 0.74 -5.66 5.10
N TYR A 85 0.12 -5.00 4.14
CA TYR A 85 -0.88 -5.62 3.30
C TYR A 85 -0.99 -4.88 1.98
N VAL A 86 -1.10 -5.62 0.90
CA VAL A 86 -1.46 -5.12 -0.43
C VAL A 86 -2.43 -6.12 -1.00
N GLY A 87 -3.65 -5.69 -1.26
CA GLY A 87 -4.63 -6.61 -1.78
C GLY A 87 -6.02 -6.02 -1.83
N PRO A 88 -7.01 -6.84 -2.18
CA PRO A 88 -8.40 -6.39 -2.23
C PRO A 88 -8.86 -5.84 -0.87
N ALA A 89 -9.64 -4.78 -0.91
CA ALA A 89 -10.16 -4.18 0.31
C ALA A 89 -11.21 -5.12 0.93
N PRO A 90 -11.01 -5.54 2.19
CA PRO A 90 -11.96 -6.45 2.83
C PRO A 90 -13.34 -5.80 3.00
N GLY A 91 -14.38 -6.56 2.72
CA GLY A 91 -15.74 -6.12 2.95
C GLY A 91 -16.29 -5.11 1.97
N GLU A 92 -15.46 -4.46 1.17
CA GLU A 92 -15.90 -3.47 0.19
C GLU A 92 -16.06 -4.06 -1.20
N SER A 93 -15.18 -4.95 -1.57
CA SER A 93 -15.19 -5.58 -2.88
C SER A 93 -15.88 -6.93 -2.86
N GLY A 94 -16.24 -7.38 -1.69
CA GLY A 94 -16.95 -8.62 -1.58
C GLY A 94 -18.31 -8.55 -2.26
N PRO A 95 -18.85 -9.67 -2.65
CA PRO A 95 -20.21 -9.65 -3.13
C PRO A 95 -21.07 -9.06 -2.06
N PRO A 96 -21.96 -8.25 -2.48
CA PRO A 96 -22.86 -7.70 -1.51
C PRO A 96 -23.60 -8.79 -0.77
#